data_9165f327a25f5e13e9f4706197e6d56d
#
_entry.id   9165f327a25f5e13e9f4706197e6d56d
#
_cell.length_a   1.000
_cell.length_b   1.000
_cell.length_c   1.000
_cell.angle_alpha   90.00
_cell.angle_beta   90.00
_cell.angle_gamma   90.00
#
_symmetry.space_group_name_H-M   'P 1'
#
loop_
_entity.id
_entity.type
_entity.pdbx_description
1 polymer ?
#
loop_
_entity_poly.entity_id
_entity_poly.type
_entity_poly.pdbx_seq_one_letter_code
_entity_poly.pdbx_strand_id
1 'polypeptide(L)'
;MNDKKNKFLLFIIFLKILIFNGCATIVYKTIPLRNIAKAKGPYFVGTQNFQFVDASRKMWFSGNIKGSRKLSVKMWYPAEYIKSLKKAPYLNKHKLIGSAISKLFGVPEALMDRAGGVKCNSWLNAVPANGKFPVIIYSHGHQSIKIANTSQAEEMASNGYIVVAMDHSYDAALTILDEDKIIYSRSKLPANDEEALQDSMILRVKNQLKIRTEDVSFVIDELKVMFEKDKRFSQVADFDNIGIFGHSFGGCTSIMSAYNDTRIDAVIGLDAYFLPLPKEIIKKDLNTPFVHLGQVSWGDSDNYEVMSELGKSSNQEFYHFAIEGSKHNDYTDFSQFTKLTRKFGSGKISPKSIRYIMNDVMLGFFDYHLKNRPIFDHNQYQKKYESVKTYVH
;
A
#
# COMPACT_ATOMS: atom_id res chain seq x y z
N MET A 1 0.02 2.75 -60.69
CA MET A 1 0.84 3.77 -60.00
C MET A 1 0.49 3.96 -58.52
N ASN A 2 -0.72 3.70 -58.06
CA ASN A 2 -1.14 3.89 -56.64
C ASN A 2 -0.60 2.84 -55.67
N ASP A 3 -0.39 1.61 -56.08
CA ASP A 3 0.00 0.52 -55.16
C ASP A 3 1.43 0.67 -54.63
N LYS A 4 2.36 1.17 -55.45
CA LYS A 4 3.75 1.45 -55.00
C LYS A 4 3.84 2.63 -54.03
N LYS A 5 2.99 3.66 -54.19
CA LYS A 5 2.94 4.80 -53.24
C LYS A 5 2.37 4.38 -51.89
N ASN A 6 1.34 3.53 -51.88
CA ASN A 6 0.73 3.04 -50.65
C ASN A 6 1.71 2.12 -49.88
N LYS A 7 2.44 1.23 -50.58
CA LYS A 7 3.46 0.38 -49.95
C LYS A 7 4.63 1.19 -49.38
N PHE A 8 5.05 2.25 -50.07
CA PHE A 8 6.09 3.15 -49.60
C PHE A 8 5.63 3.98 -48.38
N LEU A 9 4.38 4.44 -48.37
CA LEU A 9 3.80 5.16 -47.23
C LEU A 9 3.66 4.24 -46.00
N LEU A 10 3.20 3.02 -46.18
CA LEU A 10 3.13 2.00 -45.13
C LEU A 10 4.52 1.65 -44.59
N PHE A 11 5.54 1.56 -45.45
CA PHE A 11 6.92 1.35 -45.04
C PHE A 11 7.47 2.52 -44.20
N ILE A 12 7.18 3.77 -44.58
CA ILE A 12 7.57 4.96 -43.80
C ILE A 12 6.87 4.99 -42.45
N ILE A 13 5.57 4.65 -42.39
CA ILE A 13 4.81 4.56 -41.15
C ILE A 13 5.39 3.47 -40.25
N PHE A 14 5.68 2.31 -40.81
CA PHE A 14 6.29 1.19 -40.09
C PHE A 14 7.71 1.54 -39.58
N LEU A 15 8.50 2.24 -40.38
CA LEU A 15 9.84 2.71 -40.00
C LEU A 15 9.75 3.78 -38.89
N LYS A 16 8.77 4.70 -38.97
CA LYS A 16 8.50 5.69 -37.89
C LYS A 16 8.08 4.99 -36.60
N ILE A 17 7.22 3.98 -36.67
CA ILE A 17 6.79 3.20 -35.52
C ILE A 17 8.00 2.44 -34.92
N LEU A 18 8.87 1.84 -35.72
CA LEU A 18 10.08 1.15 -35.25
C LEU A 18 11.09 2.11 -34.63
N ILE A 19 11.31 3.28 -35.23
CA ILE A 19 12.21 4.30 -34.70
C ILE A 19 11.63 4.88 -33.40
N PHE A 20 10.33 5.14 -33.35
CA PHE A 20 9.65 5.69 -32.14
C PHE A 20 9.68 4.68 -30.99
N ASN A 21 9.41 3.39 -31.26
CA ASN A 21 9.50 2.34 -30.26
C ASN A 21 10.96 2.07 -29.84
N GLY A 22 11.90 2.12 -30.78
CA GLY A 22 13.33 1.97 -30.48
C GLY A 22 13.86 3.11 -29.61
N CYS A 23 13.50 4.37 -29.93
CA CYS A 23 13.85 5.53 -29.11
C CYS A 23 13.16 5.48 -27.72
N ALA A 24 11.89 5.09 -27.66
CA ALA A 24 11.20 4.91 -26.39
C ALA A 24 11.92 3.85 -25.54
N THR A 25 12.26 2.69 -26.08
CA THR A 25 12.99 1.63 -25.38
C THR A 25 14.35 2.13 -24.86
N ILE A 26 15.10 2.90 -25.67
CA ILE A 26 16.37 3.48 -25.23
C ILE A 26 16.14 4.48 -24.09
N VAL A 27 15.15 5.38 -24.23
CA VAL A 27 14.79 6.35 -23.19
C VAL A 27 14.43 5.62 -21.88
N TYR A 28 13.57 4.59 -21.95
CA TYR A 28 13.19 3.84 -20.75
C TYR A 28 14.35 3.06 -20.15
N LYS A 29 15.30 2.57 -20.95
CA LYS A 29 16.53 1.93 -20.45
C LYS A 29 17.47 2.93 -19.75
N THR A 30 17.40 4.19 -20.05
CA THR A 30 18.27 5.23 -19.47
C THR A 30 17.65 6.00 -18.29
N ILE A 31 16.32 5.87 -18.04
CA ILE A 31 15.66 6.53 -16.92
C ILE A 31 16.32 6.09 -15.60
N PRO A 32 16.85 7.01 -14.78
CA PRO A 32 17.42 6.68 -13.50
C PRO A 32 16.32 6.28 -12.50
N LEU A 33 16.28 5.01 -12.11
CA LEU A 33 15.44 4.55 -11.00
C LEU A 33 16.23 4.63 -9.68
N ARG A 34 15.59 5.16 -8.66
CA ARG A 34 16.18 5.31 -7.33
C ARG A 34 15.87 4.07 -6.49
N ASN A 35 16.77 3.73 -5.60
CA ASN A 35 16.51 2.75 -4.56
C ASN A 35 15.51 3.29 -3.54
N ILE A 36 14.88 2.39 -2.79
CA ILE A 36 14.10 2.76 -1.62
C ILE A 36 15.02 3.52 -0.65
N ALA A 37 14.52 4.62 -0.13
CA ALA A 37 15.30 5.47 0.75
C ALA A 37 15.68 4.74 2.04
N LYS A 38 16.84 5.05 2.58
CA LYS A 38 17.35 4.39 3.81
C LYS A 38 16.42 4.66 4.98
N ALA A 39 15.98 3.61 5.63
CA ALA A 39 15.28 3.68 6.91
C ALA A 39 16.20 4.23 8.01
N LYS A 40 15.62 4.93 8.99
CA LYS A 40 16.38 5.75 9.95
C LYS A 40 16.37 5.22 11.39
N GLY A 41 15.54 4.22 11.68
CA GLY A 41 15.45 3.64 13.00
C GLY A 41 16.72 2.89 13.42
N PRO A 42 16.82 2.51 14.69
CA PRO A 42 18.01 1.86 15.26
C PRO A 42 18.18 0.40 14.84
N TYR A 43 17.10 -0.26 14.35
CA TYR A 43 17.16 -1.67 13.97
C TYR A 43 17.48 -1.86 12.50
N PHE A 44 18.23 -2.92 12.18
CA PHE A 44 18.21 -3.49 10.84
C PHE A 44 16.84 -4.08 10.56
N VAL A 45 16.49 -4.21 9.28
CA VAL A 45 15.18 -4.71 8.88
C VAL A 45 15.31 -6.08 8.25
N GLY A 46 14.68 -7.09 8.85
CA GLY A 46 14.47 -8.40 8.25
C GLY A 46 13.20 -8.42 7.39
N THR A 47 13.12 -9.32 6.42
CA THR A 47 11.89 -9.52 5.63
C THR A 47 11.71 -10.97 5.23
N GLN A 48 10.45 -11.41 5.23
CA GLN A 48 10.02 -12.74 4.77
C GLN A 48 8.74 -12.64 3.96
N ASN A 49 8.50 -13.65 3.10
CA ASN A 49 7.25 -13.78 2.35
C ASN A 49 6.59 -15.10 2.72
N PHE A 50 5.25 -15.08 2.78
CA PHE A 50 4.42 -16.21 3.13
C PHE A 50 3.24 -16.31 2.17
N GLN A 51 2.62 -17.49 2.11
CA GLN A 51 1.30 -17.67 1.57
C GLN A 51 0.40 -18.26 2.65
N PHE A 52 -0.70 -17.59 2.94
CA PHE A 52 -1.74 -18.11 3.82
C PHE A 52 -2.92 -18.65 3.00
N VAL A 53 -3.57 -19.68 3.51
CA VAL A 53 -4.71 -20.34 2.85
C VAL A 53 -5.86 -20.43 3.81
N ASP A 54 -6.90 -19.65 3.56
CA ASP A 54 -8.15 -19.73 4.30
C ASP A 54 -9.09 -20.72 3.62
N ALA A 55 -9.18 -21.91 4.19
CA ALA A 55 -10.02 -22.99 3.67
C ALA A 55 -11.53 -22.74 3.85
N SER A 56 -11.91 -21.83 4.74
CA SER A 56 -13.31 -21.51 5.03
C SER A 56 -13.94 -20.56 4.00
N ARG A 57 -13.11 -19.78 3.29
CA ARG A 57 -13.59 -18.77 2.34
C ARG A 57 -13.27 -19.11 0.89
N LYS A 58 -14.19 -18.72 0.01
CA LYS A 58 -13.97 -18.80 -1.45
C LYS A 58 -12.90 -17.82 -1.89
N MET A 59 -12.21 -18.16 -2.98
CA MET A 59 -11.13 -17.33 -3.55
C MET A 59 -11.61 -15.92 -3.92
N TRP A 60 -12.85 -15.79 -4.42
CA TRP A 60 -13.51 -14.52 -4.75
C TRP A 60 -15.03 -14.65 -4.63
N PHE A 61 -15.73 -13.54 -4.37
CA PHE A 61 -17.17 -13.50 -4.11
C PHE A 61 -18.03 -13.60 -5.37
N SER A 62 -17.48 -13.37 -6.57
CA SER A 62 -18.24 -13.38 -7.83
C SER A 62 -17.60 -14.28 -8.88
N GLY A 63 -18.45 -14.81 -9.78
CA GLY A 63 -18.04 -15.77 -10.81
C GLY A 63 -17.77 -17.17 -10.25
N ASN A 64 -17.58 -18.13 -11.14
CA ASN A 64 -17.33 -19.54 -10.77
C ASN A 64 -15.84 -19.79 -10.52
N ILE A 65 -15.27 -19.13 -9.49
CA ILE A 65 -13.87 -19.32 -9.09
C ILE A 65 -13.81 -20.37 -7.99
N LYS A 66 -13.19 -21.51 -8.32
CA LYS A 66 -13.00 -22.63 -7.40
C LYS A 66 -11.77 -22.41 -6.50
N GLY A 67 -11.81 -23.02 -5.34
CA GLY A 67 -10.70 -23.09 -4.38
C GLY A 67 -10.84 -22.12 -3.21
N SER A 68 -10.01 -22.37 -2.23
CA SER A 68 -9.91 -21.60 -0.99
C SER A 68 -9.21 -20.27 -1.19
N ARG A 69 -9.51 -19.28 -0.34
CA ARG A 69 -8.88 -17.97 -0.36
C ARG A 69 -7.38 -18.08 -0.05
N LYS A 70 -6.55 -17.58 -0.93
CA LYS A 70 -5.09 -17.57 -0.77
C LYS A 70 -4.59 -16.14 -0.77
N LEU A 71 -3.74 -15.81 0.18
CA LEU A 71 -3.14 -14.49 0.32
C LEU A 71 -1.63 -14.60 0.24
N SER A 72 -1.03 -13.76 -0.59
CA SER A 72 0.42 -13.60 -0.62
C SER A 72 0.80 -12.48 0.34
N VAL A 73 1.60 -12.81 1.36
CA VAL A 73 1.91 -11.94 2.50
C VAL A 73 3.41 -11.62 2.52
N LYS A 74 3.76 -10.42 2.89
CA LYS A 74 5.14 -9.99 3.15
C LYS A 74 5.23 -9.34 4.51
N MET A 75 6.28 -9.69 5.26
CA MET A 75 6.56 -9.15 6.57
C MET A 75 7.91 -8.45 6.58
N TRP A 76 7.99 -7.31 7.27
CA TRP A 76 9.21 -6.62 7.66
C TRP A 76 9.26 -6.53 9.19
N TYR A 77 10.44 -6.71 9.77
CA TYR A 77 10.58 -6.79 11.22
C TYR A 77 11.95 -6.30 11.67
N PRO A 78 12.08 -5.82 12.92
CA PRO A 78 13.37 -5.51 13.53
C PRO A 78 14.28 -6.74 13.52
N ALA A 79 15.50 -6.59 13.06
CA ALA A 79 16.43 -7.70 12.89
C ALA A 79 17.83 -7.37 13.40
N GLU A 80 18.59 -8.42 13.68
CA GLU A 80 20.01 -8.32 13.96
C GLU A 80 20.83 -8.23 12.67
N TYR A 81 21.95 -7.53 12.71
CA TYR A 81 22.85 -7.46 11.57
C TYR A 81 23.69 -8.73 11.45
N ILE A 82 23.61 -9.37 10.31
CA ILE A 82 24.46 -10.50 9.94
C ILE A 82 25.07 -10.24 8.57
N LYS A 83 26.39 -10.15 8.49
CA LYS A 83 27.15 -9.78 7.28
C LYS A 83 26.90 -10.68 6.06
N SER A 84 26.56 -11.95 6.27
CA SER A 84 26.36 -12.96 5.20
C SER A 84 24.98 -12.89 4.54
N LEU A 85 24.04 -12.09 5.07
CA LEU A 85 22.67 -12.03 4.54
C LEU A 85 22.57 -11.27 3.21
N LYS A 86 21.65 -11.70 2.37
CA LYS A 86 21.33 -11.01 1.11
C LYS A 86 20.28 -9.93 1.34
N LYS A 87 20.49 -8.75 0.74
CA LYS A 87 19.46 -7.73 0.67
C LYS A 87 18.27 -8.20 -0.16
N ALA A 88 17.07 -7.87 0.34
CA ALA A 88 15.85 -8.13 -0.40
C ALA A 88 15.76 -7.22 -1.65
N PRO A 89 15.37 -7.76 -2.80
CA PRO A 89 14.99 -6.92 -3.92
C PRO A 89 13.64 -6.23 -3.63
N TYR A 90 13.41 -5.06 -4.22
CA TYR A 90 12.10 -4.41 -4.16
C TYR A 90 11.04 -5.29 -4.81
N LEU A 91 11.28 -5.71 -6.04
CA LEU A 91 10.43 -6.67 -6.77
C LEU A 91 11.02 -8.08 -6.66
N ASN A 92 10.44 -8.90 -5.81
CA ASN A 92 10.67 -10.35 -5.85
C ASN A 92 10.14 -10.89 -7.19
N LYS A 93 10.88 -11.80 -7.85
CA LYS A 93 10.48 -12.34 -9.16
C LYS A 93 10.22 -11.22 -10.19
N HIS A 94 11.11 -10.24 -10.26
CA HIS A 94 10.93 -9.00 -11.03
C HIS A 94 10.54 -9.21 -12.49
N LYS A 95 11.06 -10.24 -13.17
CA LYS A 95 10.71 -10.56 -14.55
C LYS A 95 9.23 -10.93 -14.69
N LEU A 96 8.73 -11.75 -13.77
CA LEU A 96 7.34 -12.19 -13.75
C LEU A 96 6.39 -11.01 -13.45
N ILE A 97 6.69 -10.26 -12.38
CA ILE A 97 5.94 -9.05 -12.01
C ILE A 97 6.03 -7.99 -13.12
N GLY A 98 7.23 -7.77 -13.65
CA GLY A 98 7.47 -6.78 -14.69
C GLY A 98 6.68 -7.04 -15.96
N SER A 99 6.69 -8.27 -16.46
CA SER A 99 5.88 -8.67 -17.62
C SER A 99 4.37 -8.50 -17.33
N ALA A 100 3.91 -8.85 -16.13
CA ALA A 100 2.51 -8.69 -15.74
C ALA A 100 2.09 -7.21 -15.66
N ILE A 101 2.89 -6.35 -15.03
CA ILE A 101 2.64 -4.89 -14.96
C ILE A 101 2.70 -4.27 -16.36
N SER A 102 3.64 -4.68 -17.18
CA SER A 102 3.73 -4.22 -18.58
C SER A 102 2.44 -4.49 -19.35
N LYS A 103 1.89 -5.70 -19.23
CA LYS A 103 0.61 -6.07 -19.85
C LYS A 103 -0.59 -5.30 -19.31
N LEU A 104 -0.65 -5.08 -17.99
CA LEU A 104 -1.78 -4.42 -17.34
C LEU A 104 -1.82 -2.91 -17.60
N PHE A 105 -0.67 -2.25 -17.55
CA PHE A 105 -0.59 -0.79 -17.54
C PHE A 105 0.11 -0.18 -18.75
N GLY A 106 0.51 -1.00 -19.74
CA GLY A 106 1.24 -0.53 -20.91
C GLY A 106 2.63 0.04 -20.60
N VAL A 107 3.18 -0.27 -19.43
CA VAL A 107 4.52 0.18 -19.04
C VAL A 107 5.56 -0.64 -19.81
N PRO A 108 6.55 -0.03 -20.48
CA PRO A 108 7.55 -0.78 -21.22
C PRO A 108 8.33 -1.80 -20.38
N GLU A 109 8.47 -3.03 -20.85
CA GLU A 109 9.21 -4.09 -20.15
C GLU A 109 10.63 -3.68 -19.76
N ALA A 110 11.32 -2.92 -20.63
CA ALA A 110 12.65 -2.40 -20.35
C ALA A 110 12.73 -1.52 -19.07
N LEU A 111 11.65 -0.81 -18.73
CA LEU A 111 11.56 -0.05 -17.47
C LEU A 111 11.33 -1.01 -16.29
N MET A 112 10.50 -2.03 -16.47
CA MET A 112 10.21 -3.00 -15.45
C MET A 112 11.41 -3.91 -15.13
N ASP A 113 12.21 -4.28 -16.13
CA ASP A 113 13.48 -4.99 -15.93
C ASP A 113 14.44 -4.20 -15.03
N ARG A 114 14.47 -2.87 -15.20
CA ARG A 114 15.28 -2.00 -14.35
C ARG A 114 14.72 -1.85 -12.94
N ALA A 115 13.40 -1.91 -12.79
CA ALA A 115 12.79 -1.92 -11.46
C ALA A 115 13.23 -3.14 -10.63
N GLY A 116 13.60 -4.25 -11.27
CA GLY A 116 14.24 -5.39 -10.62
C GLY A 116 15.59 -5.09 -9.96
N GLY A 117 16.28 -4.03 -10.41
CA GLY A 117 17.53 -3.55 -9.81
C GLY A 117 17.34 -2.61 -8.61
N VAL A 118 16.10 -2.18 -8.30
CA VAL A 118 15.80 -1.32 -7.16
C VAL A 118 16.06 -2.08 -5.85
N LYS A 119 16.89 -1.49 -4.99
CA LYS A 119 17.30 -2.08 -3.72
C LYS A 119 16.45 -1.57 -2.58
N CYS A 120 16.10 -2.49 -1.67
CA CYS A 120 15.49 -2.21 -0.38
C CYS A 120 16.55 -2.09 0.73
N ASN A 121 16.12 -1.71 1.93
CA ASN A 121 16.99 -1.72 3.11
C ASN A 121 16.92 -3.04 3.87
N SER A 122 15.87 -3.82 3.66
CA SER A 122 15.63 -5.09 4.35
C SER A 122 16.51 -6.24 3.84
N TRP A 123 16.70 -7.22 4.73
CA TRP A 123 17.53 -8.42 4.55
C TRP A 123 16.64 -9.66 4.57
N LEU A 124 16.86 -10.56 3.61
CA LEU A 124 16.07 -11.78 3.50
C LEU A 124 16.32 -12.72 4.68
N ASN A 125 15.24 -13.14 5.35
CA ASN A 125 15.25 -14.12 6.44
C ASN A 125 16.24 -13.80 7.58
N ALA A 126 16.44 -12.52 7.87
CA ALA A 126 17.29 -12.10 8.97
C ALA A 126 16.76 -12.62 10.30
N VAL A 127 17.65 -12.81 11.27
CA VAL A 127 17.27 -13.16 12.65
C VAL A 127 16.53 -11.99 13.27
N PRO A 128 15.33 -12.17 13.83
CA PRO A 128 14.64 -11.12 14.56
C PRO A 128 15.49 -10.56 15.69
N ALA A 129 15.43 -9.26 15.89
CA ALA A 129 16.05 -8.63 17.07
C ALA A 129 15.30 -9.03 18.35
N ASN A 130 16.03 -9.04 19.46
CA ASN A 130 15.42 -9.25 20.76
C ASN A 130 14.50 -8.08 21.13
N GLY A 131 13.32 -8.38 21.65
CA GLY A 131 12.32 -7.39 22.07
C GLY A 131 10.91 -7.85 21.78
N LYS A 132 9.93 -7.09 22.26
CA LYS A 132 8.51 -7.29 21.97
C LYS A 132 8.04 -6.10 21.13
N PHE A 133 7.61 -6.35 19.90
CA PHE A 133 7.31 -5.32 18.90
C PHE A 133 5.84 -5.34 18.50
N PRO A 134 5.14 -4.21 18.59
CA PRO A 134 3.76 -4.09 18.09
C PRO A 134 3.65 -4.45 16.62
N VAL A 135 2.48 -4.96 16.23
CA VAL A 135 2.19 -5.40 14.87
C VAL A 135 1.45 -4.29 14.11
N ILE A 136 1.89 -4.00 12.90
CA ILE A 136 1.20 -3.07 12.00
C ILE A 136 0.81 -3.82 10.73
N ILE A 137 -0.47 -3.78 10.39
CA ILE A 137 -1.00 -4.34 9.14
C ILE A 137 -1.01 -3.26 8.06
N TYR A 138 -0.65 -3.61 6.84
CA TYR A 138 -0.77 -2.72 5.67
C TYR A 138 -1.73 -3.28 4.64
N SER A 139 -2.73 -2.47 4.26
CA SER A 139 -3.67 -2.74 3.18
C SER A 139 -3.42 -1.82 1.99
N HIS A 140 -3.15 -2.40 0.82
CA HIS A 140 -2.85 -1.63 -0.40
C HIS A 140 -4.09 -0.98 -1.03
N GLY A 141 -3.91 0.02 -1.89
CA GLY A 141 -4.97 0.65 -2.67
C GLY A 141 -5.60 -0.28 -3.71
N HIS A 142 -6.71 0.17 -4.32
CA HIS A 142 -7.36 -0.55 -5.43
C HIS A 142 -6.37 -0.82 -6.56
N GLN A 143 -6.31 -2.06 -7.02
CA GLN A 143 -5.38 -2.51 -8.07
C GLN A 143 -3.89 -2.12 -7.81
N SER A 144 -3.51 -2.00 -6.54
CA SER A 144 -2.12 -1.86 -6.12
C SER A 144 -1.56 -3.22 -5.68
N ILE A 145 -0.45 -3.27 -4.95
CA ILE A 145 0.20 -4.48 -4.46
C ILE A 145 0.78 -4.26 -3.06
N LYS A 146 0.98 -5.35 -2.30
CA LYS A 146 1.48 -5.32 -0.91
C LYS A 146 2.81 -4.60 -0.69
N ILE A 147 3.61 -4.39 -1.74
CA ILE A 147 4.92 -3.71 -1.62
C ILE A 147 4.87 -2.23 -1.97
N ALA A 148 3.69 -1.66 -2.29
CA ALA A 148 3.58 -0.29 -2.76
C ALA A 148 4.01 0.78 -1.73
N ASN A 149 4.08 0.42 -0.45
CA ASN A 149 4.55 1.26 0.66
C ASN A 149 5.73 0.62 1.41
N THR A 150 6.66 0.00 0.68
CA THR A 150 7.87 -0.61 1.26
C THR A 150 8.69 0.40 2.06
N SER A 151 8.77 1.65 1.63
CA SER A 151 9.54 2.68 2.36
C SER A 151 8.95 2.96 3.74
N GLN A 152 7.62 3.00 3.89
CA GLN A 152 6.95 3.13 5.18
C GLN A 152 7.12 1.88 6.03
N ALA A 153 6.93 0.71 5.42
CA ALA A 153 7.09 -0.58 6.11
C ALA A 153 8.51 -0.76 6.68
N GLU A 154 9.55 -0.43 5.88
CA GLU A 154 10.94 -0.50 6.34
C GLU A 154 11.26 0.55 7.42
N GLU A 155 10.69 1.77 7.31
CA GLU A 155 10.85 2.79 8.34
C GLU A 155 10.23 2.35 9.67
N MET A 156 8.96 1.89 9.65
CA MET A 156 8.29 1.37 10.86
C MET A 156 9.07 0.18 11.45
N ALA A 157 9.48 -0.78 10.62
CA ALA A 157 10.22 -1.93 11.10
C ALA A 157 11.58 -1.54 11.71
N SER A 158 12.29 -0.58 11.11
CA SER A 158 13.55 -0.08 11.68
C SER A 158 13.37 0.64 13.02
N ASN A 159 12.16 1.09 13.32
CA ASN A 159 11.79 1.75 14.59
C ASN A 159 11.10 0.81 15.57
N GLY A 160 11.17 -0.50 15.37
CA GLY A 160 10.68 -1.48 16.34
C GLY A 160 9.21 -1.82 16.19
N TYR A 161 8.75 -2.07 14.96
CA TYR A 161 7.45 -2.64 14.64
C TYR A 161 7.60 -3.87 13.75
N ILE A 162 6.66 -4.78 13.82
CA ILE A 162 6.48 -5.84 12.83
C ILE A 162 5.42 -5.37 11.85
N VAL A 163 5.80 -5.14 10.59
CA VAL A 163 4.87 -4.68 9.56
C VAL A 163 4.52 -5.83 8.63
N VAL A 164 3.22 -6.06 8.43
CA VAL A 164 2.71 -7.16 7.60
C VAL A 164 1.78 -6.62 6.52
N ALA A 165 2.11 -6.91 5.29
CA ALA A 165 1.33 -6.53 4.12
C ALA A 165 0.82 -7.75 3.36
N MET A 166 -0.38 -7.67 2.81
CA MET A 166 -0.96 -8.73 1.99
C MET A 166 -1.40 -8.21 0.63
N ASP A 167 -1.30 -9.06 -0.41
CA ASP A 167 -2.06 -8.86 -1.62
C ASP A 167 -3.46 -9.43 -1.39
N HIS A 168 -4.48 -8.58 -1.44
CA HIS A 168 -5.88 -9.01 -1.47
C HIS A 168 -6.15 -9.68 -2.82
N SER A 169 -6.07 -11.00 -2.88
CA SER A 169 -6.16 -11.75 -4.14
C SER A 169 -7.42 -11.40 -4.92
N TYR A 170 -7.28 -11.18 -6.23
CA TYR A 170 -8.28 -10.64 -7.15
C TYR A 170 -8.67 -9.16 -6.93
N ASP A 171 -8.19 -8.50 -5.88
CA ASP A 171 -8.28 -7.05 -5.71
C ASP A 171 -6.95 -6.36 -6.04
N ALA A 172 -5.83 -6.92 -5.60
CA ALA A 172 -4.50 -6.47 -6.03
C ALA A 172 -4.38 -6.51 -7.56
N ALA A 173 -3.58 -5.60 -8.15
CA ALA A 173 -3.31 -5.60 -9.59
C ALA A 173 -2.90 -6.99 -10.07
N LEU A 174 -2.02 -7.60 -9.31
CA LEU A 174 -1.63 -9.00 -9.44
C LEU A 174 -1.24 -9.57 -8.08
N THR A 175 -1.49 -10.86 -7.90
CA THR A 175 -0.99 -11.64 -6.76
C THR A 175 -0.19 -12.81 -7.31
N ILE A 176 1.05 -12.99 -6.83
CA ILE A 176 1.84 -14.18 -7.14
C ILE A 176 1.66 -15.16 -6.00
N LEU A 177 1.10 -16.31 -6.32
CA LEU A 177 0.97 -17.45 -5.42
C LEU A 177 2.16 -18.41 -5.60
N ASP A 178 2.15 -19.50 -4.84
CA ASP A 178 3.12 -20.59 -5.02
C ASP A 178 3.11 -21.11 -6.47
N GLU A 179 4.21 -21.74 -6.87
CA GLU A 179 4.42 -22.24 -8.22
C GLU A 179 4.33 -21.17 -9.32
N ASP A 180 4.60 -19.90 -8.96
CA ASP A 180 4.59 -18.76 -9.87
C ASP A 180 3.22 -18.47 -10.53
N LYS A 181 2.14 -18.97 -9.94
CA LYS A 181 0.78 -18.70 -10.41
C LYS A 181 0.41 -17.24 -10.21
N ILE A 182 0.13 -16.54 -11.30
CA ILE A 182 -0.33 -15.15 -11.25
C ILE A 182 -1.86 -15.11 -11.24
N ILE A 183 -2.39 -14.32 -10.31
CA ILE A 183 -3.81 -13.94 -10.26
C ILE A 183 -3.89 -12.45 -10.54
N TYR A 184 -4.67 -12.08 -11.54
CA TYR A 184 -4.93 -10.68 -11.90
C TYR A 184 -6.18 -10.14 -11.23
N SER A 185 -6.24 -8.82 -11.09
CA SER A 185 -7.37 -8.12 -10.50
C SER A 185 -8.70 -8.43 -11.23
N ARG A 186 -9.75 -8.55 -10.43
CA ARG A 186 -11.16 -8.58 -10.85
C ARG A 186 -11.97 -7.47 -10.15
N SER A 187 -11.27 -6.71 -9.32
CA SER A 187 -11.82 -5.61 -8.56
C SER A 187 -12.20 -4.45 -9.48
N LYS A 188 -13.29 -3.77 -9.13
CA LYS A 188 -13.74 -2.54 -9.78
C LYS A 188 -14.18 -1.55 -8.72
N LEU A 189 -13.80 -0.30 -8.91
CA LEU A 189 -14.38 0.85 -8.22
C LEU A 189 -15.13 1.70 -9.23
N PRO A 190 -16.10 2.51 -8.79
CA PRO A 190 -16.83 3.41 -9.69
C PRO A 190 -15.87 4.42 -10.33
N ALA A 191 -16.11 4.74 -11.58
CA ALA A 191 -15.32 5.70 -12.33
C ALA A 191 -15.72 7.16 -12.03
N ASN A 192 -16.95 7.37 -11.54
CA ASN A 192 -17.52 8.66 -11.17
C ASN A 192 -18.67 8.46 -10.16
N ASP A 193 -19.20 9.56 -9.64
CA ASP A 193 -20.24 9.54 -8.61
C ASP A 193 -21.56 8.95 -9.13
N GLU A 194 -21.91 9.12 -10.41
CA GLU A 194 -23.10 8.51 -11.02
C GLU A 194 -23.02 6.98 -11.01
N GLU A 195 -21.88 6.41 -11.41
CA GLU A 195 -21.65 4.96 -11.33
C GLU A 195 -21.64 4.48 -9.86
N ALA A 196 -21.15 5.30 -8.95
CA ALA A 196 -21.11 4.97 -7.52
C ALA A 196 -22.51 4.80 -6.91
N LEU A 197 -23.53 5.46 -7.44
CA LEU A 197 -24.92 5.36 -6.98
C LEU A 197 -25.68 4.16 -7.55
N GLN A 198 -25.11 3.41 -8.50
CA GLN A 198 -25.76 2.23 -9.07
C GLN A 198 -25.75 1.07 -8.05
N ASP A 199 -26.91 0.46 -7.79
CA ASP A 199 -27.07 -0.64 -6.83
C ASP A 199 -26.06 -1.79 -7.07
N SER A 200 -25.83 -2.13 -8.33
CA SER A 200 -24.86 -3.17 -8.70
C SER A 200 -23.44 -2.82 -8.33
N MET A 201 -23.07 -1.54 -8.42
CA MET A 201 -21.74 -1.05 -8.03
C MET A 201 -21.62 -0.97 -6.51
N ILE A 202 -22.64 -0.46 -5.82
CA ILE A 202 -22.71 -0.42 -4.35
C ILE A 202 -22.52 -1.83 -3.78
N LEU A 203 -23.28 -2.80 -4.28
CA LEU A 203 -23.17 -4.20 -3.83
C LEU A 203 -21.78 -4.78 -4.12
N ARG A 204 -21.21 -4.48 -5.28
CA ARG A 204 -19.87 -4.94 -5.65
C ARG A 204 -18.81 -4.38 -4.69
N VAL A 205 -18.82 -3.07 -4.46
CA VAL A 205 -17.85 -2.39 -3.58
C VAL A 205 -18.00 -2.87 -2.14
N LYS A 206 -19.23 -3.05 -1.65
CA LYS A 206 -19.50 -3.64 -0.33
C LYS A 206 -18.88 -5.05 -0.19
N ASN A 207 -19.05 -5.90 -1.20
CA ASN A 207 -18.46 -7.25 -1.20
C ASN A 207 -16.93 -7.23 -1.29
N GLN A 208 -16.35 -6.30 -2.06
CA GLN A 208 -14.90 -6.10 -2.12
C GLN A 208 -14.34 -5.65 -0.77
N LEU A 209 -14.99 -4.68 -0.13
CA LEU A 209 -14.59 -4.19 1.18
C LEU A 209 -14.70 -5.29 2.24
N LYS A 210 -15.80 -6.05 2.25
CA LYS A 210 -15.99 -7.19 3.16
C LYS A 210 -14.87 -8.21 3.05
N ILE A 211 -14.55 -8.67 1.82
CA ILE A 211 -13.51 -9.70 1.64
C ILE A 211 -12.13 -9.20 2.06
N ARG A 212 -11.84 -7.89 1.89
CA ARG A 212 -10.58 -7.27 2.32
C ARG A 212 -10.46 -7.19 3.85
N THR A 213 -11.54 -6.82 4.53
CA THR A 213 -11.55 -6.77 6.01
C THR A 213 -11.43 -8.16 6.63
N GLU A 214 -12.10 -9.16 6.05
CA GLU A 214 -11.93 -10.56 6.44
C GLU A 214 -10.49 -11.06 6.20
N ASP A 215 -9.80 -10.60 5.15
CA ASP A 215 -8.39 -10.92 4.92
C ASP A 215 -7.49 -10.34 6.02
N VAL A 216 -7.78 -9.13 6.50
CA VAL A 216 -7.02 -8.51 7.60
C VAL A 216 -7.12 -9.35 8.86
N SER A 217 -8.34 -9.67 9.32
CA SER A 217 -8.54 -10.48 10.53
C SER A 217 -7.92 -11.88 10.40
N PHE A 218 -8.11 -12.52 9.25
CA PHE A 218 -7.50 -13.82 8.96
C PHE A 218 -5.97 -13.77 9.00
N VAL A 219 -5.35 -12.74 8.45
CA VAL A 219 -3.88 -12.60 8.49
C VAL A 219 -3.39 -12.40 9.93
N ILE A 220 -4.11 -11.65 10.77
CA ILE A 220 -3.77 -11.50 12.19
C ILE A 220 -3.83 -12.87 12.90
N ASP A 221 -4.86 -13.68 12.63
CA ASP A 221 -5.01 -15.02 13.22
C ASP A 221 -3.88 -15.97 12.80
N GLU A 222 -3.58 -16.02 11.50
CA GLU A 222 -2.52 -16.89 10.96
C GLU A 222 -1.12 -16.46 11.44
N LEU A 223 -0.89 -15.15 11.62
CA LEU A 223 0.37 -14.65 12.20
C LEU A 223 0.54 -15.12 13.65
N LYS A 224 -0.51 -15.07 14.48
CA LYS A 224 -0.45 -15.59 15.85
C LYS A 224 -0.05 -17.05 15.86
N VAL A 225 -0.75 -17.89 15.08
CA VAL A 225 -0.46 -19.33 14.96
C VAL A 225 0.96 -19.58 14.42
N MET A 226 1.38 -18.81 13.42
CA MET A 226 2.72 -18.96 12.85
C MET A 226 3.82 -18.61 13.86
N PHE A 227 3.64 -17.52 14.62
CA PHE A 227 4.64 -17.06 15.59
C PHE A 227 4.74 -17.98 16.79
N GLU A 228 3.65 -18.58 17.23
CA GLU A 228 3.68 -19.60 18.28
C GLU A 228 4.51 -20.84 17.89
N LYS A 229 4.48 -21.20 16.60
CA LYS A 229 5.21 -22.37 16.06
C LYS A 229 6.67 -22.05 15.71
N ASP A 230 7.00 -20.83 15.33
CA ASP A 230 8.37 -20.43 14.98
C ASP A 230 9.09 -19.82 16.20
N LYS A 231 9.99 -20.62 16.80
CA LYS A 231 10.77 -20.22 17.98
C LYS A 231 11.52 -18.90 17.82
N ARG A 232 11.80 -18.47 16.60
CA ARG A 232 12.49 -17.19 16.34
C ARG A 232 11.56 -15.99 16.60
N PHE A 233 10.25 -16.18 16.47
CA PHE A 233 9.25 -15.12 16.57
C PHE A 233 8.32 -15.25 17.77
N SER A 234 8.32 -16.38 18.46
CA SER A 234 7.33 -16.70 19.51
C SER A 234 7.27 -15.69 20.67
N GLN A 235 8.33 -14.92 20.88
CA GLN A 235 8.40 -13.89 21.93
C GLN A 235 8.64 -12.47 21.37
N VAL A 236 8.62 -12.30 20.05
CA VAL A 236 9.01 -11.06 19.39
C VAL A 236 7.82 -10.18 19.05
N ALA A 237 6.66 -10.77 18.72
CA ALA A 237 5.47 -10.02 18.35
C ALA A 237 4.62 -9.64 19.57
N ASP A 238 4.17 -8.40 19.56
CA ASP A 238 3.18 -7.88 20.50
C ASP A 238 1.82 -7.80 19.79
N PHE A 239 1.00 -8.82 19.97
CA PHE A 239 -0.35 -8.88 19.44
C PHE A 239 -1.40 -8.22 20.33
N ASP A 240 -1.01 -7.68 21.48
CA ASP A 240 -1.86 -6.86 22.33
C ASP A 240 -1.88 -5.39 21.88
N ASN A 241 -0.99 -5.02 20.94
CA ASN A 241 -0.87 -3.69 20.38
C ASN A 241 -0.80 -3.79 18.84
N ILE A 242 -1.95 -3.68 18.16
CA ILE A 242 -2.05 -3.82 16.71
C ILE A 242 -2.49 -2.51 16.06
N GLY A 243 -1.67 -1.98 15.15
CA GLY A 243 -2.05 -0.88 14.27
C GLY A 243 -2.38 -1.36 12.86
N ILE A 244 -3.05 -0.50 12.10
CA ILE A 244 -3.28 -0.73 10.67
C ILE A 244 -3.09 0.57 9.91
N PHE A 245 -2.49 0.48 8.71
CA PHE A 245 -2.54 1.60 7.77
C PHE A 245 -2.88 1.13 6.36
N GLY A 246 -3.42 2.05 5.56
CA GLY A 246 -3.76 1.73 4.19
C GLY A 246 -3.78 2.93 3.27
N HIS A 247 -3.44 2.72 2.01
CA HIS A 247 -3.50 3.72 0.97
C HIS A 247 -4.82 3.63 0.19
N SER A 248 -5.45 4.78 -0.09
CA SER A 248 -6.63 4.82 -0.96
C SER A 248 -7.76 3.89 -0.46
N PHE A 249 -8.22 2.94 -1.28
CA PHE A 249 -9.19 1.91 -0.87
C PHE A 249 -8.67 1.03 0.29
N GLY A 250 -7.34 0.92 0.45
CA GLY A 250 -6.73 0.31 1.63
C GLY A 250 -6.98 1.10 2.91
N GLY A 251 -7.07 2.43 2.83
CA GLY A 251 -7.48 3.27 3.97
C GLY A 251 -8.91 2.99 4.40
N CYS A 252 -9.85 2.90 3.44
CA CYS A 252 -11.22 2.45 3.69
C CYS A 252 -11.24 1.05 4.33
N THR A 253 -10.44 0.12 3.81
CA THR A 253 -10.29 -1.22 4.39
C THR A 253 -9.80 -1.16 5.82
N SER A 254 -8.82 -0.29 6.13
CA SER A 254 -8.27 -0.15 7.48
C SER A 254 -9.32 0.34 8.48
N ILE A 255 -10.13 1.33 8.12
CA ILE A 255 -11.24 1.82 8.93
C ILE A 255 -12.26 0.70 9.20
N MET A 256 -12.71 0.05 8.13
CA MET A 256 -13.67 -1.06 8.27
C MET A 256 -13.11 -2.24 9.06
N SER A 257 -11.80 -2.51 8.99
CA SER A 257 -11.17 -3.54 9.79
C SER A 257 -11.21 -3.20 11.27
N ALA A 258 -10.96 -1.95 11.66
CA ALA A 258 -11.06 -1.51 13.05
C ALA A 258 -12.50 -1.56 13.60
N TYR A 259 -13.52 -1.34 12.76
CA TYR A 259 -14.90 -1.57 13.16
C TYR A 259 -15.24 -3.03 13.40
N ASN A 260 -14.65 -3.93 12.63
CA ASN A 260 -14.98 -5.34 12.63
C ASN A 260 -14.09 -6.17 13.57
N ASP A 261 -12.93 -5.66 13.94
CA ASP A 261 -11.92 -6.37 14.71
C ASP A 261 -11.36 -5.47 15.82
N THR A 262 -11.84 -5.72 17.04
CA THR A 262 -11.49 -4.93 18.23
C THR A 262 -10.04 -5.08 18.69
N ARG A 263 -9.24 -5.92 18.03
CA ARG A 263 -7.81 -6.02 18.28
C ARG A 263 -7.01 -4.88 17.66
N ILE A 264 -7.64 -4.07 16.79
CA ILE A 264 -6.97 -2.96 16.10
C ILE A 264 -7.09 -1.70 16.96
N ASP A 265 -5.96 -1.21 17.45
CA ASP A 265 -5.88 -0.12 18.43
C ASP A 265 -5.63 1.26 17.80
N ALA A 266 -5.12 1.32 16.56
CA ALA A 266 -4.81 2.57 15.87
C ALA A 266 -4.90 2.44 14.35
N VAL A 267 -5.46 3.44 13.67
CA VAL A 267 -5.68 3.44 12.22
C VAL A 267 -5.03 4.63 11.54
N ILE A 268 -4.34 4.42 10.42
CA ILE A 268 -3.83 5.49 9.56
C ILE A 268 -4.34 5.31 8.13
N GLY A 269 -4.96 6.35 7.58
CA GLY A 269 -5.30 6.47 6.16
C GLY A 269 -4.27 7.29 5.40
N LEU A 270 -3.66 6.72 4.37
CA LEU A 270 -2.80 7.42 3.43
C LEU A 270 -3.63 7.77 2.18
N ASP A 271 -4.02 9.03 2.07
CA ASP A 271 -4.94 9.54 1.05
C ASP A 271 -6.14 8.59 0.82
N ALA A 272 -6.80 8.26 1.93
CA ALA A 272 -7.84 7.24 1.99
C ALA A 272 -9.06 7.59 1.13
N TYR A 273 -9.67 6.57 0.52
CA TYR A 273 -10.89 6.68 -0.25
C TYR A 273 -12.08 6.32 0.64
N PHE A 274 -12.81 7.31 1.15
CA PHE A 274 -13.89 7.15 2.15
C PHE A 274 -15.26 6.82 1.55
N LEU A 275 -15.52 7.21 0.29
CA LEU A 275 -16.84 6.99 -0.36
C LEU A 275 -17.37 5.54 -0.29
N PRO A 276 -16.52 4.49 -0.31
CA PRO A 276 -17.01 3.12 -0.17
C PRO A 276 -17.48 2.73 1.23
N LEU A 277 -17.28 3.57 2.25
CA LEU A 277 -17.74 3.27 3.59
C LEU A 277 -19.28 3.19 3.63
N PRO A 278 -19.86 2.16 4.25
CA PRO A 278 -21.31 2.09 4.44
C PRO A 278 -21.82 3.26 5.27
N LYS A 279 -22.97 3.83 4.89
CA LYS A 279 -23.58 4.99 5.59
C LYS A 279 -23.85 4.70 7.07
N GLU A 280 -24.21 3.47 7.39
CA GLU A 280 -24.40 2.99 8.77
C GLU A 280 -23.11 3.04 9.60
N ILE A 281 -21.95 2.89 8.96
CA ILE A 281 -20.63 2.96 9.61
C ILE A 281 -20.20 4.41 9.81
N ILE A 282 -20.45 5.29 8.83
CA ILE A 282 -20.10 6.71 8.93
C ILE A 282 -20.82 7.38 10.12
N LYS A 283 -22.03 6.91 10.45
CA LYS A 283 -22.86 7.43 11.57
C LYS A 283 -22.64 6.69 12.88
N LYS A 284 -21.80 5.68 12.91
CA LYS A 284 -21.50 4.86 14.08
C LYS A 284 -20.17 5.29 14.66
N ASP A 285 -20.08 5.37 15.99
CA ASP A 285 -18.86 5.72 16.69
C ASP A 285 -17.68 4.85 16.26
N LEU A 286 -16.62 5.45 15.77
CA LEU A 286 -15.33 4.79 15.59
C LEU A 286 -14.61 4.80 16.95
N ASN A 287 -14.48 3.62 17.56
CA ASN A 287 -13.84 3.46 18.86
C ASN A 287 -12.31 3.37 18.80
N THR A 288 -11.74 3.63 17.64
CA THR A 288 -10.31 3.51 17.40
C THR A 288 -9.77 4.86 16.91
N PRO A 289 -8.70 5.39 17.51
CA PRO A 289 -8.08 6.63 17.07
C PRO A 289 -7.62 6.54 15.61
N PHE A 290 -7.80 7.63 14.88
CA PHE A 290 -7.58 7.67 13.44
C PHE A 290 -6.80 8.91 12.99
N VAL A 291 -5.80 8.68 12.14
CA VAL A 291 -5.08 9.73 11.41
C VAL A 291 -5.27 9.56 9.92
N HIS A 292 -5.66 10.63 9.23
CA HIS A 292 -5.63 10.74 7.78
C HIS A 292 -4.50 11.66 7.33
N LEU A 293 -3.58 11.14 6.52
CA LEU A 293 -2.64 11.96 5.75
C LEU A 293 -3.11 11.99 4.30
N GLY A 294 -3.46 13.16 3.79
CA GLY A 294 -4.06 13.28 2.46
C GLY A 294 -3.64 14.53 1.70
N GLN A 295 -4.00 14.57 0.43
CA GLN A 295 -3.90 15.78 -0.37
C GLN A 295 -4.90 16.83 0.13
N VAL A 296 -4.75 18.08 -0.28
CA VAL A 296 -5.63 19.18 0.18
C VAL A 296 -7.07 18.99 -0.30
N SER A 297 -7.26 18.37 -1.45
CA SER A 297 -8.58 18.18 -2.06
C SER A 297 -8.56 17.00 -3.04
N TRP A 298 -9.69 16.30 -3.13
CA TRP A 298 -9.99 15.29 -4.16
C TRP A 298 -10.74 15.89 -5.36
N GLY A 299 -10.63 17.20 -5.60
CA GLY A 299 -11.37 17.90 -6.65
C GLY A 299 -12.87 17.97 -6.33
N ASP A 300 -13.71 17.59 -7.28
CA ASP A 300 -15.19 17.66 -7.17
C ASP A 300 -15.78 16.41 -6.45
N SER A 301 -14.97 15.57 -5.83
CA SER A 301 -15.42 14.36 -5.14
C SER A 301 -15.82 14.65 -3.69
N ASP A 302 -16.93 14.07 -3.24
CA ASP A 302 -17.44 14.14 -1.87
C ASP A 302 -16.57 13.35 -0.85
N ASN A 303 -15.42 12.84 -1.27
CA ASN A 303 -14.57 11.96 -0.46
C ASN A 303 -14.22 12.56 0.91
N TYR A 304 -13.91 13.85 0.95
CA TYR A 304 -13.55 14.54 2.21
C TYR A 304 -14.77 15.02 3.00
N GLU A 305 -15.94 15.11 2.38
CA GLU A 305 -17.20 15.31 3.09
C GLU A 305 -17.54 14.07 3.92
N VAL A 306 -17.44 12.88 3.32
CA VAL A 306 -17.58 11.60 4.03
C VAL A 306 -16.55 11.45 5.15
N MET A 307 -15.29 11.85 4.92
CA MET A 307 -14.26 11.87 5.96
C MET A 307 -14.67 12.78 7.14
N SER A 308 -15.16 13.98 6.84
CA SER A 308 -15.60 14.94 7.88
C SER A 308 -16.81 14.42 8.67
N GLU A 309 -17.77 13.76 8.00
CA GLU A 309 -18.91 13.13 8.68
C GLU A 309 -18.44 12.00 9.61
N LEU A 310 -17.53 11.16 9.16
CA LEU A 310 -16.92 10.10 9.98
C LEU A 310 -16.19 10.69 11.20
N GLY A 311 -15.42 11.76 11.02
CA GLY A 311 -14.73 12.43 12.11
C GLY A 311 -15.69 13.01 13.17
N LYS A 312 -16.77 13.66 12.74
CA LYS A 312 -17.79 14.18 13.65
C LYS A 312 -18.54 13.11 14.44
N SER A 313 -18.63 11.90 13.90
CA SER A 313 -19.27 10.76 14.59
C SER A 313 -18.29 9.94 15.43
N SER A 314 -16.99 10.20 15.33
CA SER A 314 -15.98 9.52 16.12
C SER A 314 -15.97 10.02 17.56
N ASN A 315 -15.86 9.10 18.51
CA ASN A 315 -15.66 9.42 19.93
C ASN A 315 -14.18 9.32 20.35
N GLN A 316 -13.28 9.08 19.41
CA GLN A 316 -11.84 9.03 19.58
C GLN A 316 -11.14 10.12 18.79
N GLU A 317 -9.85 10.30 19.06
CA GLU A 317 -9.01 11.26 18.34
C GLU A 317 -9.02 11.02 16.83
N PHE A 318 -9.43 12.02 16.07
CA PHE A 318 -9.44 12.01 14.62
C PHE A 318 -8.66 13.22 14.09
N TYR A 319 -7.52 12.97 13.48
CA TYR A 319 -6.65 14.00 12.90
C TYR A 319 -6.57 13.90 11.39
N HIS A 320 -6.68 15.03 10.71
CA HIS A 320 -6.43 15.14 9.28
C HIS A 320 -5.22 16.03 9.00
N PHE A 321 -4.21 15.47 8.33
CA PHE A 321 -3.03 16.16 7.87
C PHE A 321 -3.13 16.37 6.35
N ALA A 322 -3.55 17.56 5.93
CA ALA A 322 -3.60 17.96 4.53
C ALA A 322 -2.20 18.42 4.08
N ILE A 323 -1.64 17.76 3.06
CA ILE A 323 -0.27 17.99 2.61
C ILE A 323 -0.29 18.75 1.27
N GLU A 324 0.13 20.00 1.28
CA GLU A 324 0.14 20.86 0.09
C GLU A 324 1.10 20.34 -0.98
N GLY A 325 0.66 20.44 -2.23
CA GLY A 325 1.45 20.01 -3.39
C GLY A 325 1.57 18.51 -3.57
N SER A 326 0.97 17.69 -2.70
CA SER A 326 0.85 16.25 -2.88
C SER A 326 -0.31 15.88 -3.80
N LYS A 327 -0.25 14.67 -4.35
CA LYS A 327 -1.31 13.99 -5.09
C LYS A 327 -1.37 12.52 -4.69
N HIS A 328 -2.45 11.85 -5.05
CA HIS A 328 -2.78 10.48 -4.66
C HIS A 328 -1.61 9.48 -4.72
N ASN A 329 -0.82 9.50 -5.80
CA ASN A 329 0.29 8.57 -5.97
C ASN A 329 1.53 8.89 -5.11
N ASP A 330 1.59 10.08 -4.48
CA ASP A 330 2.72 10.45 -3.61
C ASP A 330 2.68 9.72 -2.25
N TYR A 331 1.53 9.15 -1.89
CA TYR A 331 1.32 8.38 -0.68
C TYR A 331 1.76 6.92 -0.79
N THR A 332 2.47 6.59 -1.88
CA THR A 332 3.11 5.30 -2.14
C THR A 332 4.58 5.48 -2.51
N ASP A 333 5.29 4.38 -2.72
CA ASP A 333 6.69 4.42 -3.21
C ASP A 333 6.81 4.96 -4.64
N PHE A 334 5.71 5.05 -5.39
CA PHE A 334 5.72 5.39 -6.82
C PHE A 334 6.47 6.70 -7.11
N SER A 335 6.20 7.76 -6.35
CA SER A 335 6.83 9.07 -6.55
C SER A 335 8.34 9.08 -6.28
N GLN A 336 8.85 8.08 -5.54
CA GLN A 336 10.24 8.01 -5.11
C GLN A 336 11.18 7.48 -6.20
N PHE A 337 10.67 6.69 -7.15
CA PHE A 337 11.52 6.00 -8.13
C PHE A 337 12.15 6.94 -9.15
N THR A 338 11.42 7.92 -9.65
CA THR A 338 11.91 8.85 -10.67
C THR A 338 11.11 10.16 -10.69
N LYS A 339 11.74 11.24 -11.18
CA LYS A 339 11.04 12.53 -11.38
C LYS A 339 9.94 12.46 -12.46
N LEU A 340 9.98 11.46 -13.33
CA LEU A 340 8.98 11.29 -14.38
C LEU A 340 7.58 10.96 -13.83
N THR A 341 7.47 10.46 -12.62
CA THR A 341 6.20 10.14 -11.97
C THR A 341 5.26 11.35 -11.87
N ARG A 342 5.81 12.58 -11.88
CA ARG A 342 5.01 13.81 -11.97
C ARG A 342 4.12 13.87 -13.22
N LYS A 343 4.54 13.26 -14.33
CA LYS A 343 3.73 13.14 -15.55
C LYS A 343 2.63 12.07 -15.43
N PHE A 344 2.71 11.24 -14.40
CA PHE A 344 1.83 10.10 -14.18
C PHE A 344 1.08 10.19 -12.83
N GLY A 345 0.76 11.41 -12.39
CA GLY A 345 -0.12 11.61 -11.24
C GLY A 345 0.56 11.82 -9.89
N SER A 346 1.88 12.08 -9.84
CA SER A 346 2.53 12.62 -8.64
C SER A 346 2.46 14.14 -8.60
N GLY A 347 2.46 14.71 -7.39
CA GLY A 347 2.33 16.13 -7.15
C GLY A 347 3.63 16.94 -7.33
N LYS A 348 3.57 18.20 -6.89
CA LYS A 348 4.71 19.14 -6.93
C LYS A 348 5.63 18.97 -5.73
N ILE A 349 5.13 18.43 -4.60
CA ILE A 349 5.92 18.17 -3.41
C ILE A 349 7.11 17.26 -3.73
N SER A 350 8.25 17.45 -3.04
CA SER A 350 9.39 16.58 -3.28
C SER A 350 9.12 15.17 -2.71
N PRO A 351 9.52 14.09 -3.42
CA PRO A 351 9.39 12.72 -2.89
C PRO A 351 10.06 12.52 -1.53
N LYS A 352 11.11 13.29 -1.26
CA LYS A 352 11.80 13.28 0.04
C LYS A 352 10.93 13.91 1.13
N SER A 353 10.31 15.06 0.85
CA SER A 353 9.48 15.78 1.83
C SER A 353 8.23 14.97 2.20
N ILE A 354 7.47 14.50 1.20
CA ILE A 354 6.26 13.71 1.49
C ILE A 354 6.58 12.44 2.29
N ARG A 355 7.66 11.73 1.96
CA ARG A 355 8.09 10.56 2.72
C ARG A 355 8.44 10.91 4.17
N TYR A 356 9.17 12.01 4.41
CA TYR A 356 9.52 12.42 5.78
C TYR A 356 8.28 12.80 6.58
N ILE A 357 7.34 13.53 6.00
CA ILE A 357 6.09 13.89 6.64
C ILE A 357 5.32 12.62 7.02
N MET A 358 5.11 11.71 6.04
CA MET A 358 4.41 10.45 6.30
C MET A 358 5.08 9.64 7.42
N ASN A 359 6.39 9.40 7.31
CA ASN A 359 7.11 8.59 8.28
C ASN A 359 7.07 9.21 9.68
N ASP A 360 7.22 10.52 9.79
CA ASP A 360 7.25 11.24 11.06
C ASP A 360 5.88 11.20 11.76
N VAL A 361 4.81 11.50 11.03
CA VAL A 361 3.44 11.44 11.57
C VAL A 361 3.05 10.01 11.92
N MET A 362 3.32 9.05 11.04
CA MET A 362 3.00 7.64 11.29
C MET A 362 3.71 7.11 12.52
N LEU A 363 5.02 7.40 12.66
CA LEU A 363 5.80 6.99 13.84
C LEU A 363 5.26 7.63 15.10
N GLY A 364 5.03 8.94 15.09
CA GLY A 364 4.52 9.64 16.27
C GLY A 364 3.17 9.10 16.73
N PHE A 365 2.25 8.85 15.78
CA PHE A 365 0.93 8.34 16.08
C PHE A 365 0.97 6.88 16.59
N PHE A 366 1.67 5.99 15.92
CA PHE A 366 1.80 4.61 16.37
C PHE A 366 2.62 4.47 17.66
N ASP A 367 3.68 5.27 17.86
CA ASP A 367 4.44 5.25 19.11
C ASP A 367 3.57 5.69 20.30
N TYR A 368 2.65 6.66 20.10
CA TYR A 368 1.71 7.10 21.12
C TYR A 368 0.69 6.00 21.48
N HIS A 369 0.02 5.43 20.48
CA HIS A 369 -1.06 4.47 20.72
C HIS A 369 -0.61 3.03 20.98
N LEU A 370 0.51 2.60 20.38
CA LEU A 370 0.95 1.20 20.45
C LEU A 370 2.16 0.96 21.36
N LYS A 371 2.87 2.02 21.75
CA LYS A 371 4.05 1.94 22.65
C LYS A 371 3.95 2.82 23.87
N ASN A 372 2.75 3.35 24.15
CA ASN A 372 2.49 4.21 25.32
C ASN A 372 3.48 5.38 25.44
N ARG A 373 3.89 6.00 24.33
CA ARG A 373 4.67 7.23 24.36
C ARG A 373 3.83 8.38 24.88
N PRO A 374 4.40 9.34 25.61
CA PRO A 374 3.61 10.25 26.43
C PRO A 374 2.78 11.27 25.66
N ILE A 375 3.10 11.59 24.39
CA ILE A 375 2.43 12.70 23.67
C ILE A 375 2.44 12.44 22.16
N PHE A 376 1.26 12.65 21.53
CA PHE A 376 1.10 12.92 20.11
C PHE A 376 0.53 14.34 19.93
N ASP A 377 1.40 15.33 19.69
CA ASP A 377 0.98 16.71 19.43
C ASP A 377 0.91 16.95 17.92
N HIS A 378 -0.31 16.94 17.36
CA HIS A 378 -0.55 17.19 15.95
C HIS A 378 -0.06 18.57 15.47
N ASN A 379 -0.05 19.59 16.36
CA ASN A 379 0.36 20.96 16.00
C ASN A 379 1.87 21.06 15.75
N GLN A 380 2.68 20.19 16.34
CA GLN A 380 4.13 20.19 16.08
C GLN A 380 4.47 19.93 14.63
N TYR A 381 3.67 19.11 13.92
CA TYR A 381 3.90 18.78 12.50
C TYR A 381 3.59 19.95 11.58
N GLN A 382 2.55 20.74 11.87
CA GLN A 382 2.25 21.97 11.14
C GLN A 382 3.34 23.02 11.34
N LYS A 383 3.92 23.12 12.54
CA LYS A 383 5.06 24.01 12.81
C LYS A 383 6.34 23.54 12.14
N LYS A 384 6.53 22.22 12.05
CA LYS A 384 7.74 21.59 11.47
C LYS A 384 7.75 21.58 9.95
N TYR A 385 6.58 21.49 9.32
CA TYR A 385 6.43 21.32 7.87
C TYR A 385 5.47 22.37 7.30
N GLU A 386 5.99 23.38 6.61
CA GLU A 386 5.18 24.46 5.97
C GLU A 386 4.08 23.93 5.04
N SER A 387 4.30 22.77 4.41
CA SER A 387 3.34 22.13 3.51
C SER A 387 2.23 21.35 4.22
N VAL A 388 2.19 21.33 5.55
CA VAL A 388 1.22 20.56 6.33
C VAL A 388 0.23 21.47 7.01
N LYS A 389 -1.06 21.22 6.84
CA LYS A 389 -2.16 21.77 7.62
C LYS A 389 -2.83 20.66 8.39
N THR A 390 -3.11 20.89 9.68
CA THR A 390 -3.75 19.90 10.55
C THR A 390 -5.13 20.34 10.94
N TYR A 391 -6.07 19.40 10.94
CA TYR A 391 -7.44 19.57 11.38
C TYR A 391 -7.77 18.47 12.40
N VAL A 392 -8.59 18.81 13.39
CA VAL A 392 -9.12 17.90 14.40
C VAL A 392 -10.63 17.83 14.20
N HIS A 393 -11.18 16.64 14.14
CA HIS A 393 -12.61 16.40 13.96
C HIS A 393 -13.24 15.85 15.23
#